data_92b2fc276a76c78548f5c664b68bb0cb
#
_entry.id   92b2fc276a76c78548f5c664b68bb0cb
#
_cell.length_a   1.000
_cell.length_b   1.000
_cell.length_c   1.000
_cell.angle_alpha   90.00
_cell.angle_beta   90.00
_cell.angle_gamma   90.00
#
_symmetry.space_group_name_H-M   'P 1'
#
loop_
_entity.id
_entity.type
_entity.pdbx_description
1 polymer ?
#
loop_
_entity_poly.entity_id
_entity_poly.type
_entity_poly.pdbx_seq_one_letter_code
_entity_poly.pdbx_strand_id
1 'polypeptide(L)'
;MVATIVTFCGFTWSHYHTLAEEGISLPKFEHTNNKQFLHNVKQCVHHVYYHNDIEKVNLEVLLAQAALESGWGNSRFAREGKNLFGIRTYDLREPHMLPSNNPKKWGVKVYKHECDSVLNYINILNKGKAFTEYRKLREEGITDPFILTETLDAYASDKYYFAKVKSILIKIRKDYQ
;
A
#
# COMPACT_ATOMS: atom_id res chain seq x y z
N MET A 1 -5.18 62.81 -18.39
CA MET A 1 -5.63 61.48 -17.89
C MET A 1 -4.59 60.46 -18.31
N VAL A 2 -3.66 60.11 -17.41
CA VAL A 2 -2.51 59.23 -17.71
C VAL A 2 -2.89 57.83 -17.21
N ALA A 3 -3.03 56.89 -18.13
CA ALA A 3 -3.28 55.50 -17.79
C ALA A 3 -1.95 54.79 -17.40
N THR A 4 -1.83 54.46 -16.14
CA THR A 4 -0.69 53.68 -15.63
C THR A 4 -0.87 52.22 -16.00
N ILE A 5 -0.03 51.73 -16.93
CA ILE A 5 0.02 50.31 -17.27
C ILE A 5 0.82 49.60 -16.16
N VAL A 6 0.15 48.81 -15.33
CA VAL A 6 0.79 47.91 -14.39
C VAL A 6 1.19 46.64 -15.16
N THR A 7 2.50 46.53 -15.45
CA THR A 7 3.07 45.32 -16.02
C THR A 7 3.16 44.28 -14.92
N PHE A 8 2.22 43.37 -14.85
CA PHE A 8 2.34 42.16 -14.02
C PHE A 8 3.33 41.23 -14.68
N CYS A 9 4.38 40.91 -13.93
CA CYS A 9 5.42 39.99 -14.28
C CYS A 9 4.78 38.65 -14.72
N GLY A 10 4.98 38.29 -15.99
CA GLY A 10 4.34 37.16 -16.64
C GLY A 10 4.93 35.82 -16.17
N PHE A 11 4.55 35.36 -15.01
CA PHE A 11 4.49 33.93 -14.72
C PHE A 11 3.10 33.49 -15.13
N THR A 12 3.02 32.93 -16.31
CA THR A 12 1.76 32.59 -16.96
C THR A 12 1.02 31.56 -16.14
N TRP A 13 -0.24 31.81 -15.89
CA TRP A 13 -1.26 30.91 -15.30
C TRP A 13 -1.24 29.51 -15.93
N SER A 14 -0.72 29.38 -17.13
CA SER A 14 -0.42 28.14 -17.86
C SER A 14 0.53 27.19 -17.11
N HIS A 15 1.53 27.71 -16.36
CA HIS A 15 2.49 26.86 -15.66
C HIS A 15 1.90 26.23 -14.39
N TYR A 16 0.95 26.88 -13.74
CA TYR A 16 0.21 26.32 -12.60
C TYR A 16 -0.85 25.30 -13.07
N HIS A 17 -1.45 25.48 -14.24
CA HIS A 17 -2.39 24.52 -14.81
C HIS A 17 -1.70 23.23 -15.29
N THR A 18 -0.49 23.30 -15.85
CA THR A 18 0.26 22.11 -16.27
C THR A 18 0.75 21.26 -15.09
N LEU A 19 1.02 21.85 -13.93
CA LEU A 19 1.37 21.10 -12.71
C LEU A 19 0.14 20.51 -12.00
N ALA A 20 -1.06 21.05 -12.24
CA ALA A 20 -2.31 20.55 -11.67
C ALA A 20 -2.96 19.41 -12.50
N GLU A 21 -2.59 19.27 -13.77
CA GLU A 21 -3.13 18.26 -14.68
C GLU A 21 -2.23 17.01 -14.83
N GLU A 22 -0.99 17.02 -14.35
CA GLU A 22 -0.21 15.82 -14.15
C GLU A 22 -0.68 15.08 -12.88
N GLY A 23 -1.90 14.58 -12.91
CA GLY A 23 -2.37 13.62 -11.92
C GLY A 23 -1.34 12.52 -11.80
N ILE A 24 -0.95 12.16 -10.57
CA ILE A 24 0.05 11.12 -10.34
C ILE A 24 -0.39 9.87 -11.08
N SER A 25 0.27 9.58 -12.19
CA SER A 25 -0.04 8.44 -13.04
C SER A 25 0.13 7.12 -12.26
N LEU A 26 -0.57 6.11 -12.69
CA LEU A 26 -0.42 4.78 -12.11
C LEU A 26 1.04 4.31 -12.30
N PRO A 27 1.78 4.01 -11.22
CA PRO A 27 3.20 3.68 -11.33
C PRO A 27 3.41 2.34 -12.01
N LYS A 28 4.48 2.22 -12.79
CA LYS A 28 4.91 0.94 -13.35
C LYS A 28 5.46 0.06 -12.24
N PHE A 29 4.94 -1.15 -12.09
CA PHE A 29 5.34 -2.07 -11.02
C PHE A 29 6.26 -3.18 -11.56
N GLU A 30 7.49 -2.82 -11.91
CA GLU A 30 8.53 -3.76 -12.30
C GLU A 30 9.72 -3.67 -11.34
N HIS A 31 10.26 -4.80 -10.91
CA HIS A 31 11.39 -4.82 -9.99
C HIS A 31 12.28 -6.04 -10.24
N THR A 32 13.58 -5.87 -10.02
CA THR A 32 14.61 -6.91 -10.11
C THR A 32 15.27 -7.18 -8.75
N ASN A 33 15.00 -6.33 -7.76
CA ASN A 33 15.54 -6.45 -6.40
C ASN A 33 14.59 -5.84 -5.36
N ASN A 34 14.87 -6.12 -4.10
CA ASN A 34 14.04 -5.69 -2.97
C ASN A 34 13.92 -4.17 -2.85
N LYS A 35 14.98 -3.41 -3.20
CA LYS A 35 14.95 -1.94 -3.15
C LYS A 35 13.95 -1.38 -4.15
N GLN A 36 13.96 -1.89 -5.38
CA GLN A 36 12.98 -1.50 -6.40
C GLN A 36 11.56 -1.94 -6.02
N PHE A 37 11.39 -3.13 -5.45
CA PHE A 37 10.10 -3.57 -4.93
C PHE A 37 9.54 -2.57 -3.92
N LEU A 38 10.31 -2.21 -2.88
CA LEU A 38 9.88 -1.23 -1.88
C LEU A 38 9.60 0.15 -2.48
N HIS A 39 10.44 0.59 -3.43
CA HIS A 39 10.20 1.84 -4.15
C HIS A 39 8.84 1.81 -4.86
N ASN A 40 8.54 0.76 -5.60
CA ASN A 40 7.26 0.62 -6.32
C ASN A 40 6.05 0.56 -5.37
N VAL A 41 6.18 -0.13 -4.23
CA VAL A 41 5.11 -0.11 -3.21
C VAL A 41 4.91 1.30 -2.66
N LYS A 42 6.00 2.06 -2.38
CA LYS A 42 5.91 3.48 -1.96
C LYS A 42 5.21 4.34 -3.02
N GLN A 43 5.51 4.14 -4.31
CA GLN A 43 4.82 4.84 -5.41
C GLN A 43 3.32 4.50 -5.44
N CYS A 44 2.95 3.22 -5.25
CA CYS A 44 1.55 2.85 -5.11
C CYS A 44 0.86 3.52 -3.91
N VAL A 45 1.53 3.57 -2.75
CA VAL A 45 0.99 4.27 -1.56
C VAL A 45 0.76 5.75 -1.85
N HIS A 46 1.72 6.40 -2.52
CA HIS A 46 1.60 7.81 -2.91
C HIS A 46 0.44 8.02 -3.90
N HIS A 47 0.36 7.20 -4.94
CA HIS A 47 -0.75 7.21 -5.91
C HIS A 47 -2.11 7.02 -5.22
N VAL A 48 -2.21 6.04 -4.31
CA VAL A 48 -3.45 5.76 -3.58
C VAL A 48 -3.89 6.97 -2.74
N TYR A 49 -3.00 7.57 -1.97
CA TYR A 49 -3.33 8.74 -1.14
C TYR A 49 -3.58 10.02 -1.93
N TYR A 50 -3.01 10.14 -3.13
CA TYR A 50 -3.29 11.28 -3.99
C TYR A 50 -4.71 11.21 -4.57
N HIS A 51 -5.16 10.02 -4.96
CA HIS A 51 -6.45 9.84 -5.63
C HIS A 51 -7.61 9.47 -4.68
N ASN A 52 -7.33 9.24 -3.39
CA ASN A 52 -8.36 8.83 -2.43
C ASN A 52 -8.22 9.60 -1.12
N ASP A 53 -9.33 10.16 -0.66
CA ASP A 53 -9.43 10.73 0.68
C ASP A 53 -9.64 9.61 1.71
N ILE A 54 -8.56 8.99 2.11
CA ILE A 54 -8.55 7.89 3.08
C ILE A 54 -7.48 8.10 4.15
N GLU A 55 -7.76 7.60 5.34
CA GLU A 55 -6.84 7.71 6.46
C GLU A 55 -5.53 6.96 6.21
N LYS A 56 -4.40 7.63 6.50
CA LYS A 56 -3.07 7.06 6.28
C LYS A 56 -2.73 5.99 7.31
N VAL A 57 -2.18 4.88 6.86
CA VAL A 57 -1.62 3.83 7.70
C VAL A 57 -0.11 4.00 7.87
N ASN A 58 0.48 3.34 8.85
CA ASN A 58 1.93 3.38 9.02
C ASN A 58 2.64 2.76 7.80
N LEU A 59 3.49 3.56 7.15
CA LEU A 59 4.16 3.15 5.90
C LEU A 59 5.12 1.98 6.11
N GLU A 60 5.89 1.96 7.21
CA GLU A 60 6.85 0.90 7.46
C GLU A 60 6.14 -0.45 7.69
N VAL A 61 5.01 -0.44 8.41
CA VAL A 61 4.16 -1.62 8.60
C VAL A 61 3.64 -2.13 7.25
N LEU A 62 3.10 -1.23 6.42
CA LEU A 62 2.60 -1.58 5.08
C LEU A 62 3.70 -2.21 4.21
N LEU A 63 4.89 -1.59 4.17
CA LEU A 63 6.02 -2.09 3.40
C LEU A 63 6.49 -3.46 3.89
N ALA A 64 6.56 -3.66 5.21
CA ALA A 64 6.99 -4.93 5.79
C ALA A 64 6.00 -6.06 5.50
N GLN A 65 4.70 -5.79 5.62
CA GLN A 65 3.67 -6.78 5.28
C GLN A 65 3.63 -7.06 3.77
N ALA A 66 3.73 -6.04 2.91
CA ALA A 66 3.82 -6.25 1.46
C ALA A 66 5.01 -7.15 1.10
N ALA A 67 6.19 -6.90 1.69
CA ALA A 67 7.38 -7.72 1.46
C ALA A 67 7.22 -9.16 1.96
N LEU A 68 6.66 -9.35 3.16
CA LEU A 68 6.45 -10.66 3.74
C LEU A 68 5.43 -11.49 2.95
N GLU A 69 4.23 -10.94 2.73
CA GLU A 69 3.08 -11.63 2.13
C GLU A 69 3.31 -11.97 0.65
N SER A 70 3.98 -11.07 -0.07
CA SER A 70 4.27 -11.27 -1.49
C SER A 70 5.58 -12.03 -1.76
N GLY A 71 6.38 -12.30 -0.73
CA GLY A 71 7.76 -12.76 -0.92
C GLY A 71 8.58 -11.75 -1.73
N TRP A 72 8.53 -10.47 -1.34
CA TRP A 72 9.17 -9.37 -2.06
C TRP A 72 8.68 -9.22 -3.52
N GLY A 73 7.38 -9.47 -3.75
CA GLY A 73 6.76 -9.41 -5.06
C GLY A 73 6.98 -10.66 -5.93
N ASN A 74 7.68 -11.68 -5.44
CA ASN A 74 8.05 -12.86 -6.23
C ASN A 74 7.01 -14.00 -6.18
N SER A 75 6.04 -13.94 -5.26
CA SER A 75 5.00 -14.97 -5.18
C SER A 75 4.14 -15.01 -6.46
N ARG A 76 3.55 -16.18 -6.76
CA ARG A 76 2.63 -16.32 -7.88
C ARG A 76 1.46 -15.33 -7.78
N PHE A 77 0.91 -15.15 -6.58
CA PHE A 77 -0.22 -14.23 -6.35
C PHE A 77 0.15 -12.77 -6.56
N ALA A 78 1.38 -12.37 -6.25
CA ALA A 78 1.87 -11.02 -6.52
C ALA A 78 2.07 -10.80 -8.03
N ARG A 79 2.73 -11.74 -8.72
CA ARG A 79 3.08 -11.57 -10.14
C ARG A 79 1.87 -11.68 -11.06
N GLU A 80 1.05 -12.72 -10.89
CA GLU A 80 -0.08 -13.02 -11.77
C GLU A 80 -1.36 -12.32 -11.30
N GLY A 81 -1.59 -12.28 -9.97
CA GLY A 81 -2.80 -11.73 -9.36
C GLY A 81 -2.69 -10.28 -8.88
N LYS A 82 -1.52 -9.64 -9.00
CA LYS A 82 -1.27 -8.27 -8.53
C LYS A 82 -1.60 -8.06 -7.05
N ASN A 83 -1.57 -9.14 -6.27
CA ASN A 83 -1.98 -9.18 -4.87
C ASN A 83 -0.75 -9.25 -3.97
N LEU A 84 -0.36 -8.09 -3.41
CA LEU A 84 0.84 -7.96 -2.58
C LEU A 84 0.64 -8.41 -1.12
N PHE A 85 -0.59 -8.63 -0.69
CA PHE A 85 -0.94 -8.85 0.73
C PHE A 85 -1.68 -10.16 0.98
N GLY A 86 -1.79 -11.04 -0.01
CA GLY A 86 -2.49 -12.31 0.13
C GLY A 86 -4.00 -12.17 0.42
N ILE A 87 -4.60 -11.05 0.07
CA ILE A 87 -6.00 -10.73 0.35
C ILE A 87 -6.91 -11.77 -0.32
N ARG A 88 -7.81 -12.34 0.47
CA ARG A 88 -8.78 -13.35 0.03
C ARG A 88 -10.09 -12.74 -0.42
N THR A 89 -10.78 -13.40 -1.33
CA THR A 89 -12.20 -13.19 -1.58
C THR A 89 -13.01 -14.45 -1.25
N TYR A 90 -14.20 -14.25 -0.72
CA TYR A 90 -15.21 -15.29 -0.47
C TYR A 90 -16.34 -15.23 -1.51
N ASP A 91 -16.36 -14.18 -2.34
CA ASP A 91 -17.20 -14.12 -3.53
C ASP A 91 -16.42 -14.68 -4.73
N LEU A 92 -16.65 -15.94 -5.04
CA LEU A 92 -15.96 -16.63 -6.11
C LEU A 92 -16.40 -16.19 -7.52
N ARG A 93 -17.31 -15.23 -7.62
CA ARG A 93 -17.66 -14.54 -8.88
C ARG A 93 -16.65 -13.43 -9.19
N GLU A 94 -15.96 -12.89 -8.17
CA GLU A 94 -14.85 -11.96 -8.40
C GLU A 94 -13.62 -12.68 -9.00
N PRO A 95 -12.78 -11.97 -9.77
CA PRO A 95 -11.51 -12.52 -10.24
C PRO A 95 -10.64 -12.99 -9.07
N HIS A 96 -10.26 -14.27 -9.10
CA HIS A 96 -9.46 -14.89 -8.05
C HIS A 96 -8.55 -15.98 -8.59
N MET A 97 -7.53 -16.30 -7.82
CA MET A 97 -6.63 -17.44 -8.03
C MET A 97 -6.81 -18.45 -6.91
N LEU A 98 -6.76 -19.72 -7.25
CA LEU A 98 -6.82 -20.79 -6.26
C LEU A 98 -5.43 -21.07 -5.70
N PRO A 99 -5.27 -21.15 -4.36
CA PRO A 99 -4.06 -21.66 -3.74
C PRO A 99 -3.93 -23.17 -3.93
N SER A 100 -2.72 -23.72 -3.67
CA SER A 100 -2.40 -25.13 -3.93
C SER A 100 -3.32 -26.13 -3.22
N ASN A 101 -3.81 -25.77 -2.03
CA ASN A 101 -4.76 -26.58 -1.26
C ASN A 101 -6.20 -26.50 -1.76
N ASN A 102 -6.45 -25.72 -2.81
CA ASN A 102 -7.73 -25.59 -3.51
C ASN A 102 -8.96 -25.51 -2.57
N PRO A 103 -9.06 -24.49 -1.71
CA PRO A 103 -10.22 -24.34 -0.84
C PRO A 103 -11.46 -24.06 -1.67
N LYS A 104 -12.58 -24.74 -1.36
CA LYS A 104 -13.85 -24.58 -2.09
C LYS A 104 -14.61 -23.30 -1.73
N LYS A 105 -14.19 -22.58 -0.68
CA LYS A 105 -14.96 -21.47 -0.07
C LYS A 105 -14.31 -20.10 -0.25
N TRP A 106 -13.10 -20.01 -0.75
CA TRP A 106 -12.39 -18.75 -0.93
C TRP A 106 -11.29 -18.88 -1.99
N GLY A 107 -10.89 -17.74 -2.55
CA GLY A 107 -9.74 -17.61 -3.42
C GLY A 107 -8.85 -16.44 -3.03
N VAL A 108 -7.68 -16.33 -3.61
CA VAL A 108 -6.81 -15.16 -3.49
C VAL A 108 -7.27 -14.16 -4.54
N LYS A 109 -7.67 -12.96 -4.11
CA LYS A 109 -8.22 -11.92 -4.98
C LYS A 109 -7.22 -11.50 -6.05
N VAL A 110 -7.71 -11.26 -7.27
CA VAL A 110 -6.92 -10.73 -8.39
C VAL A 110 -7.27 -9.26 -8.59
N TYR A 111 -6.26 -8.44 -8.79
CA TYR A 111 -6.39 -7.01 -9.04
C TYR A 111 -5.94 -6.67 -10.47
N LYS A 112 -6.35 -5.51 -10.96
CA LYS A 112 -5.89 -4.98 -12.24
C LYS A 112 -4.47 -4.44 -12.15
N HIS A 113 -4.13 -3.87 -10.98
CA HIS A 113 -2.81 -3.31 -10.69
C HIS A 113 -2.43 -3.55 -9.22
N GLU A 114 -1.13 -3.56 -8.91
CA GLU A 114 -0.62 -3.73 -7.56
C GLU A 114 -1.09 -2.62 -6.61
N CYS A 115 -1.26 -1.40 -7.11
CA CYS A 115 -1.79 -0.28 -6.32
C CYS A 115 -3.24 -0.51 -5.86
N ASP A 116 -4.05 -1.29 -6.59
CA ASP A 116 -5.39 -1.67 -6.15
C ASP A 116 -5.34 -2.59 -4.93
N SER A 117 -4.33 -3.47 -4.85
CA SER A 117 -4.13 -4.30 -3.66
C SER A 117 -3.64 -3.49 -2.47
N VAL A 118 -2.83 -2.43 -2.71
CA VAL A 118 -2.43 -1.45 -1.66
C VAL A 118 -3.64 -0.70 -1.13
N LEU A 119 -4.51 -0.19 -2.00
CA LEU A 119 -5.75 0.49 -1.61
C LEU A 119 -6.66 -0.44 -0.77
N ASN A 120 -6.83 -1.69 -1.23
CA ASN A 120 -7.66 -2.64 -0.50
C ASN A 120 -7.07 -2.99 0.88
N TYR A 121 -5.75 -3.16 0.98
CA TYR A 121 -5.06 -3.38 2.25
C TYR A 121 -5.25 -2.21 3.21
N ILE A 122 -5.07 -0.96 2.78
CA ILE A 122 -5.30 0.23 3.59
C ILE A 122 -6.76 0.28 4.08
N ASN A 123 -7.73 -0.04 3.22
CA ASN A 123 -9.13 -0.11 3.61
C ASN A 123 -9.41 -1.22 4.63
N ILE A 124 -8.74 -2.37 4.53
CA ILE A 124 -8.84 -3.46 5.51
C ILE A 124 -8.37 -2.99 6.88
N LEU A 125 -7.23 -2.32 6.99
CA LEU A 125 -6.72 -1.81 8.26
C LEU A 125 -7.64 -0.70 8.82
N ASN A 126 -8.13 0.20 7.97
CA ASN A 126 -8.96 1.32 8.40
C ASN A 126 -10.41 0.94 8.75
N LYS A 127 -10.96 -0.13 8.18
CA LYS A 127 -12.39 -0.49 8.31
C LYS A 127 -12.63 -1.90 8.89
N GLY A 128 -11.64 -2.77 8.87
CA GLY A 128 -11.77 -4.16 9.31
C GLY A 128 -11.99 -4.27 10.82
N LYS A 129 -13.00 -5.05 11.24
CA LYS A 129 -13.30 -5.26 12.67
C LYS A 129 -12.13 -5.87 13.44
N ALA A 130 -11.34 -6.72 12.80
CA ALA A 130 -10.17 -7.37 13.39
C ALA A 130 -9.03 -6.40 13.72
N PHE A 131 -9.03 -5.17 13.18
CA PHE A 131 -7.94 -4.18 13.33
C PHE A 131 -8.37 -2.97 14.17
N THR A 132 -9.33 -3.13 15.07
CA THR A 132 -9.80 -2.06 15.96
C THR A 132 -8.70 -1.55 16.87
N GLU A 133 -7.89 -2.43 17.46
CA GLU A 133 -6.78 -2.04 18.33
C GLU A 133 -5.68 -1.30 17.56
N TYR A 134 -5.37 -1.74 16.33
CA TYR A 134 -4.45 -1.02 15.43
C TYR A 134 -4.90 0.44 15.20
N ARG A 135 -6.21 0.66 14.94
CA ARG A 135 -6.75 2.02 14.75
C ARG A 135 -6.68 2.84 16.03
N LYS A 136 -7.07 2.24 17.17
CA LYS A 136 -7.03 2.90 18.48
C LYS A 136 -5.64 3.41 18.82
N LEU A 137 -4.61 2.59 18.68
CA LEU A 137 -3.22 3.02 18.91
C LEU A 137 -2.81 4.19 17.99
N ARG A 138 -3.24 4.18 16.73
CA ARG A 138 -3.00 5.31 15.81
C ARG A 138 -3.72 6.58 16.24
N GLU A 139 -4.95 6.49 16.69
CA GLU A 139 -5.74 7.60 17.24
C GLU A 139 -5.09 8.17 18.51
N GLU A 140 -4.45 7.34 19.30
CA GLU A 140 -3.63 7.72 20.47
C GLU A 140 -2.26 8.31 20.08
N GLY A 141 -1.95 8.42 18.79
CA GLY A 141 -0.70 9.01 18.28
C GLY A 141 0.49 8.06 18.25
N ILE A 142 0.29 6.76 18.43
CA ILE A 142 1.37 5.76 18.32
C ILE A 142 1.78 5.61 16.86
N THR A 143 3.06 5.88 16.59
CA THR A 143 3.67 5.80 15.26
C THR A 143 4.75 4.73 15.15
N ASP A 144 5.17 4.13 16.27
CA ASP A 144 6.18 3.07 16.26
C ASP A 144 5.64 1.81 15.53
N PRO A 145 6.25 1.40 14.39
CA PRO A 145 5.79 0.27 13.61
C PRO A 145 5.92 -1.06 14.35
N PHE A 146 6.83 -1.18 15.33
CA PHE A 146 6.97 -2.39 16.13
C PHE A 146 5.78 -2.57 17.07
N ILE A 147 5.33 -1.49 17.72
CA ILE A 147 4.13 -1.50 18.58
C ILE A 147 2.88 -1.75 17.74
N LEU A 148 2.74 -1.02 16.62
CA LEU A 148 1.58 -1.19 15.73
C LEU A 148 1.48 -2.60 15.16
N THR A 149 2.61 -3.26 14.85
CA THR A 149 2.62 -4.61 14.29
C THR A 149 2.11 -5.66 15.28
N GLU A 150 2.24 -5.44 16.59
CA GLU A 150 1.73 -6.37 17.63
C GLU A 150 0.21 -6.50 17.60
N THR A 151 -0.50 -5.50 17.05
CA THR A 151 -1.96 -5.51 16.91
C THR A 151 -2.47 -6.15 15.61
N LEU A 152 -1.57 -6.72 14.81
CA LEU A 152 -1.90 -7.31 13.50
C LEU A 152 -1.91 -8.86 13.53
N ASP A 153 -2.04 -9.48 14.69
CA ASP A 153 -2.10 -10.93 14.88
C ASP A 153 -3.28 -11.57 14.11
N ALA A 154 -4.38 -10.85 13.97
CA ALA A 154 -5.53 -11.29 13.17
C ALA A 154 -5.25 -11.39 11.66
N TYR A 155 -4.11 -10.85 11.17
CA TYR A 155 -3.75 -10.89 9.76
C TYR A 155 -3.35 -12.30 9.29
N ALA A 156 -2.68 -13.06 10.15
CA ALA A 156 -2.28 -14.43 9.85
C ALA A 156 -2.43 -15.35 11.07
N SER A 157 -2.73 -16.61 10.81
CA SER A 157 -2.84 -17.65 11.84
C SER A 157 -1.48 -18.21 12.33
N ASP A 158 -0.38 -17.71 11.79
CA ASP A 158 0.97 -18.13 12.15
C ASP A 158 1.40 -17.47 13.47
N LYS A 159 1.64 -18.26 14.50
CA LYS A 159 2.11 -17.78 15.81
C LYS A 159 3.42 -17.00 15.78
N TYR A 160 4.22 -17.13 14.73
CA TYR A 160 5.46 -16.39 14.52
C TYR A 160 5.30 -15.18 13.60
N TYR A 161 4.07 -14.82 13.25
CA TYR A 161 3.79 -13.75 12.28
C TYR A 161 4.45 -12.44 12.68
N PHE A 162 4.23 -11.99 13.92
CA PHE A 162 4.85 -10.77 14.45
C PHE A 162 6.38 -10.79 14.32
N ALA A 163 7.02 -11.89 14.72
CA ALA A 163 8.48 -12.02 14.63
C ALA A 163 8.98 -11.92 13.18
N LYS A 164 8.24 -12.47 12.23
CA LYS A 164 8.55 -12.35 10.78
C LYS A 164 8.44 -10.91 10.29
N VAL A 165 7.33 -10.22 10.59
CA VAL A 165 7.15 -8.82 10.22
C VAL A 165 8.23 -7.95 10.87
N LYS A 166 8.51 -8.14 12.15
CA LYS A 166 9.59 -7.44 12.88
C LYS A 166 10.96 -7.63 12.20
N SER A 167 11.29 -8.84 11.79
CA SER A 167 12.54 -9.12 11.06
C SER A 167 12.62 -8.34 9.75
N ILE A 168 11.52 -8.24 9.01
CA ILE A 168 11.46 -7.45 7.77
C ILE A 168 11.56 -5.95 8.07
N LEU A 169 10.91 -5.44 9.12
CA LEU A 169 11.04 -4.04 9.55
C LEU A 169 12.51 -3.67 9.84
N ILE A 170 13.21 -4.51 10.60
CA ILE A 170 14.64 -4.31 10.90
C ILE A 170 15.46 -4.29 9.60
N LYS A 171 15.19 -5.24 8.69
CA LYS A 171 15.86 -5.31 7.40
C LYS A 171 15.60 -4.06 6.55
N ILE A 172 14.37 -3.58 6.49
CA ILE A 172 14.02 -2.37 5.74
C ILE A 172 14.78 -1.16 6.29
N ARG A 173 14.80 -0.99 7.61
CA ARG A 173 15.53 0.12 8.24
C ARG A 173 17.03 0.06 8.03
N LYS A 174 17.62 -1.14 8.07
CA LYS A 174 19.06 -1.32 7.89
C LYS A 174 19.52 -1.12 6.45
N ASP A 175 18.78 -1.70 5.49
CA ASP A 175 19.30 -1.90 4.13
C ASP A 175 18.70 -0.89 3.12
N TYR A 176 17.60 -0.19 3.46
CA TYR A 176 16.82 0.56 2.46
C TYR A 176 16.35 1.96 2.90
N GLN A 177 16.78 2.45 4.06
CA GLN A 177 16.54 3.84 4.51
C GLN A 177 17.76 4.73 4.30
#